data_41762e65e634b169266f60dea6c14e41
#
_entry.id   41762e65e634b169266f60dea6c14e41
#
_cell.length_a   1.000
_cell.length_b   1.000
_cell.length_c   1.000
_cell.angle_alpha   90.00
_cell.angle_beta   90.00
_cell.angle_gamma   90.00
#
_symmetry.space_group_name_H-M   'P 1'
#
loop_
_entity.id
_entity.type
_entity.pdbx_description
1 polymer ?
#
loop_
_entity_poly.entity_id
_entity_poly.type
_entity_poly.pdbx_seq_one_letter_code
_entity_poly.pdbx_strand_id
1 'polypeptide(L)'
;MKGIKDLIEKEKIDCCLKECTMSLYTDNLKNVEKLEKEQHYLHLFGETVFDNQKHLKTISLHHQYIFHPLKYLYHLVECCQKKNVQFYEHSRVDKIIKRKNDFLVYVQGHRIICQDLIHASRYPFIKKGFYFLKMFQSLENIDLKQRTGNQCTLSIDLTESYRPLKNHALVINSKSKDWFAQDTIPLRGIPYMGRYKEHEYFIYGFQKWGMTNSFLASKIIKDLYLNNDNAYLSLFSCHYYSLSYSKIYLKQMLHHLYLGYVKFHFHTKKNLQRGQGGLMKINHKLYA
;
A
#
# COMPACT_ATOMS: atom_id res chain seq x y z
N MET A 1 -2.30 13.76 -6.95
CA MET A 1 -2.32 14.71 -5.80
C MET A 1 -3.47 15.70 -5.83
N LYS A 2 -3.84 16.31 -6.98
CA LYS A 2 -4.94 17.31 -7.07
C LYS A 2 -6.20 16.88 -6.31
N GLY A 3 -6.74 15.71 -6.56
CA GLY A 3 -8.00 15.30 -5.93
C GLY A 3 -7.94 15.07 -4.41
N ILE A 4 -6.79 14.73 -3.83
CA ILE A 4 -6.63 14.68 -2.35
C ILE A 4 -6.59 16.11 -1.81
N LYS A 5 -5.91 17.02 -2.49
CA LYS A 5 -5.87 18.46 -2.12
C LYS A 5 -7.28 19.05 -2.17
N ASP A 6 -8.02 18.83 -3.28
CA ASP A 6 -9.39 19.30 -3.43
C ASP A 6 -10.31 18.78 -2.30
N LEU A 7 -10.12 17.52 -1.87
CA LEU A 7 -10.87 16.96 -0.76
C LEU A 7 -10.49 17.61 0.59
N ILE A 8 -9.21 17.85 0.84
CA ILE A 8 -8.72 18.55 2.03
C ILE A 8 -9.31 19.95 2.12
N GLU A 9 -9.30 20.69 1.02
CA GLU A 9 -9.86 22.05 0.95
C GLU A 9 -11.38 22.04 1.13
N LYS A 10 -12.09 21.16 0.41
CA LYS A 10 -13.55 21.03 0.48
C LYS A 10 -14.05 20.69 1.88
N GLU A 11 -13.44 19.73 2.53
CA GLU A 11 -13.86 19.25 3.84
C GLU A 11 -13.15 20.03 4.99
N LYS A 12 -12.30 21.02 4.65
CA LYS A 12 -11.53 21.87 5.60
C LYS A 12 -10.69 21.04 6.58
N ILE A 13 -9.98 20.05 6.07
CA ILE A 13 -9.20 19.10 6.88
C ILE A 13 -7.91 19.76 7.38
N ASP A 14 -7.76 19.97 8.69
CA ASP A 14 -6.47 20.34 9.28
C ASP A 14 -5.54 19.13 9.40
N CYS A 15 -4.82 18.84 8.35
CA CYS A 15 -3.83 17.76 8.31
C CYS A 15 -2.39 18.24 8.12
N CYS A 16 -2.10 19.51 8.41
CA CYS A 16 -0.78 20.11 8.21
C CYS A 16 -0.29 19.96 6.75
N LEU A 17 -1.17 20.17 5.79
CA LEU A 17 -0.82 20.10 4.36
C LEU A 17 0.25 21.14 4.04
N LYS A 18 1.36 20.69 3.45
CA LYS A 18 2.49 21.54 3.09
C LYS A 18 3.01 21.17 1.72
N GLU A 19 3.28 22.17 0.91
CA GLU A 19 3.96 21.97 -0.36
C GLU A 19 5.43 21.61 -0.14
N CYS A 20 5.95 20.72 -0.98
CA CYS A 20 7.33 20.27 -0.96
C CYS A 20 7.85 19.95 -2.36
N THR A 21 9.16 19.81 -2.48
CA THR A 21 9.80 19.20 -3.65
C THR A 21 10.05 17.73 -3.36
N MET A 22 9.72 16.86 -4.30
CA MET A 22 10.06 15.45 -4.26
C MET A 22 11.17 15.16 -5.27
N SER A 23 12.25 14.54 -4.80
CA SER A 23 13.39 14.19 -5.64
C SER A 23 13.56 12.69 -5.73
N LEU A 24 13.69 12.20 -6.94
CA LEU A 24 14.05 10.84 -7.27
C LEU A 24 15.53 10.82 -7.67
N TYR A 25 16.34 9.97 -7.05
CA TYR A 25 17.78 9.98 -7.27
C TYR A 25 18.38 8.58 -7.43
N THR A 26 19.63 8.57 -7.95
CA THR A 26 20.47 7.38 -7.95
C THR A 26 21.94 7.74 -7.72
N ASP A 27 22.63 6.86 -6.99
CA ASP A 27 24.10 6.86 -6.83
C ASP A 27 24.74 5.64 -7.55
N ASN A 28 23.94 4.91 -8.34
CA ASN A 28 24.38 3.74 -9.08
C ASN A 28 24.31 3.99 -10.58
N LEU A 29 25.46 3.90 -11.27
CA LEU A 29 25.56 4.07 -12.72
C LEU A 29 24.58 3.19 -13.51
N LYS A 30 24.33 1.96 -13.05
CA LYS A 30 23.38 1.03 -13.69
C LYS A 30 21.94 1.51 -13.69
N ASN A 31 21.59 2.43 -12.80
CA ASN A 31 20.24 2.97 -12.65
C ASN A 31 20.05 4.35 -13.33
N VAL A 32 21.11 4.93 -13.90
CA VAL A 32 21.03 6.25 -14.56
C VAL A 32 20.04 6.21 -15.72
N GLU A 33 20.16 5.24 -16.61
CA GLU A 33 19.24 5.09 -17.76
C GLU A 33 17.79 4.87 -17.29
N LYS A 34 17.60 4.13 -16.21
CA LYS A 34 16.27 3.96 -15.62
C LYS A 34 15.69 5.28 -15.10
N LEU A 35 16.52 6.11 -14.46
CA LEU A 35 16.13 7.42 -13.97
C LEU A 35 15.77 8.38 -15.13
N GLU A 36 16.50 8.33 -16.24
CA GLU A 36 16.22 9.11 -17.45
C GLU A 36 14.90 8.72 -18.09
N LYS A 37 14.58 7.43 -18.15
CA LYS A 37 13.29 6.95 -18.60
C LYS A 37 12.14 7.44 -17.69
N GLU A 38 12.34 7.39 -16.37
CA GLU A 38 11.37 7.94 -15.42
C GLU A 38 11.14 9.44 -15.64
N GLN A 39 12.19 10.22 -15.90
CA GLN A 39 12.04 11.65 -16.21
C GLN A 39 11.13 11.89 -17.40
N HIS A 40 11.31 11.13 -18.48
CA HIS A 40 10.48 11.25 -19.67
C HIS A 40 8.98 11.08 -19.34
N TYR A 41 8.64 10.08 -18.52
CA TYR A 41 7.24 9.88 -18.10
C TYR A 41 6.77 10.94 -17.08
N LEU A 42 7.60 11.32 -16.14
CA LEU A 42 7.25 12.32 -15.13
C LEU A 42 7.01 13.70 -15.75
N HIS A 43 7.74 14.04 -16.80
CA HIS A 43 7.55 15.29 -17.55
C HIS A 43 6.14 15.42 -18.16
N LEU A 44 5.47 14.31 -18.48
CA LEU A 44 4.08 14.29 -18.92
C LEU A 44 3.08 14.74 -17.84
N PHE A 45 3.47 14.69 -16.56
CA PHE A 45 2.64 14.99 -15.40
C PHE A 45 3.03 16.24 -14.64
N GLY A 46 4.12 16.93 -15.04
CA GLY A 46 4.57 18.16 -14.39
C GLY A 46 5.99 18.54 -14.78
N GLU A 47 6.42 19.70 -14.32
CA GLU A 47 7.79 20.14 -14.53
C GLU A 47 8.77 19.31 -13.72
N THR A 48 9.81 18.83 -14.38
CA THR A 48 10.91 18.10 -13.79
C THR A 48 12.21 18.86 -14.04
N VAL A 49 13.05 18.94 -13.03
CA VAL A 49 14.37 19.57 -13.10
C VAL A 49 15.43 18.55 -12.74
N PHE A 50 16.49 18.48 -13.52
CA PHE A 50 17.68 17.74 -13.14
C PHE A 50 18.50 18.54 -12.13
N ASP A 51 18.91 17.86 -11.06
CA ASP A 51 19.82 18.38 -10.07
C ASP A 51 20.85 17.29 -9.71
N ASN A 52 22.12 17.58 -9.90
CA ASN A 52 23.21 16.63 -9.67
C ASN A 52 24.12 17.05 -8.50
N GLN A 53 23.67 17.96 -7.64
CA GLN A 53 24.54 18.53 -6.60
C GLN A 53 24.95 17.55 -5.50
N LYS A 54 24.10 16.55 -5.20
CA LYS A 54 24.28 15.66 -4.06
C LYS A 54 24.44 14.19 -4.43
N HIS A 55 23.81 13.78 -5.49
CA HIS A 55 23.79 12.41 -5.97
C HIS A 55 24.32 12.34 -7.40
N LEU A 56 24.65 11.16 -7.88
CA LEU A 56 25.13 10.95 -9.25
C LEU A 56 24.14 11.53 -10.27
N LYS A 57 22.85 11.32 -10.05
CA LYS A 57 21.77 11.92 -10.82
C LYS A 57 20.51 12.06 -9.99
N THR A 58 19.83 13.18 -10.12
CA THR A 58 18.58 13.48 -9.40
C THR A 58 17.57 14.12 -10.34
N ILE A 59 16.30 13.73 -10.22
CA ILE A 59 15.15 14.42 -10.83
C ILE A 59 14.31 14.99 -9.73
N SER A 60 14.00 16.27 -9.78
CA SER A 60 13.14 16.95 -8.81
C SER A 60 11.79 17.31 -9.44
N LEU A 61 10.71 16.98 -8.74
CA LEU A 61 9.34 17.39 -9.04
C LEU A 61 8.91 18.43 -8.03
N HIS A 62 8.54 19.59 -8.51
CA HIS A 62 7.97 20.67 -7.71
C HIS A 62 6.47 20.48 -7.51
N HIS A 63 5.88 21.29 -6.62
CA HIS A 63 4.44 21.29 -6.33
C HIS A 63 3.89 19.95 -5.86
N GLN A 64 4.70 19.18 -5.13
CA GLN A 64 4.26 18.00 -4.41
C GLN A 64 3.82 18.38 -2.99
N TYR A 65 3.12 17.47 -2.31
CA TYR A 65 2.53 17.78 -1.00
C TYR A 65 2.84 16.68 0.01
N ILE A 66 3.11 17.12 1.23
CA ILE A 66 3.15 16.27 2.42
C ILE A 66 2.07 16.70 3.39
N PHE A 67 1.53 15.77 4.13
CA PHE A 67 0.54 16.03 5.18
C PHE A 67 0.62 14.97 6.27
N HIS A 68 -0.02 15.22 7.38
CA HIS A 68 -0.07 14.29 8.51
C HIS A 68 -1.17 13.22 8.25
N PRO A 69 -0.82 11.96 7.96
CA PRO A 69 -1.78 10.97 7.48
C PRO A 69 -2.85 10.63 8.53
N LEU A 70 -2.49 10.56 9.82
CA LEU A 70 -3.46 10.25 10.87
C LEU A 70 -4.46 11.38 11.07
N LYS A 71 -4.04 12.65 11.07
CA LYS A 71 -4.97 13.78 11.15
C LYS A 71 -5.95 13.78 9.98
N TYR A 72 -5.45 13.51 8.77
CA TYR A 72 -6.29 13.37 7.59
C TYR A 72 -7.32 12.26 7.74
N LEU A 73 -6.89 11.06 8.17
CA LEU A 73 -7.78 9.91 8.34
C LEU A 73 -8.81 10.12 9.44
N TYR A 74 -8.44 10.68 10.60
CA TYR A 74 -9.38 10.97 11.68
C TYR A 74 -10.47 11.94 11.23
N HIS A 75 -10.11 12.99 10.51
CA HIS A 75 -11.10 13.94 10.00
C HIS A 75 -12.03 13.28 8.96
N LEU A 76 -11.50 12.40 8.09
CA LEU A 76 -12.35 11.61 7.19
C LEU A 76 -13.32 10.70 7.93
N VAL A 77 -12.90 10.08 9.03
CA VAL A 77 -13.78 9.29 9.90
C VAL A 77 -14.91 10.17 10.44
N GLU A 78 -14.61 11.36 10.97
CA GLU A 78 -15.61 12.31 11.44
C GLU A 78 -16.60 12.71 10.32
N CYS A 79 -16.09 12.99 9.11
CA CYS A 79 -16.94 13.29 7.96
C CYS A 79 -17.86 12.13 7.58
N CYS A 80 -17.38 10.89 7.69
CA CYS A 80 -18.16 9.70 7.43
C CYS A 80 -19.22 9.48 8.54
N GLN A 81 -18.86 9.66 9.80
CA GLN A 81 -19.78 9.54 10.94
C GLN A 81 -20.94 10.55 10.84
N LYS A 82 -20.69 11.79 10.41
CA LYS A 82 -21.73 12.79 10.12
C LYS A 82 -22.71 12.34 9.02
N LYS A 83 -22.33 11.34 8.22
CA LYS A 83 -23.15 10.69 7.18
C LYS A 83 -23.68 9.33 7.62
N ASN A 84 -23.73 9.07 8.92
CA ASN A 84 -24.20 7.83 9.53
C ASN A 84 -23.37 6.57 9.17
N VAL A 85 -22.11 6.72 8.76
CA VAL A 85 -21.20 5.59 8.60
C VAL A 85 -20.73 5.15 9.98
N GLN A 86 -20.85 3.87 10.27
CA GLN A 86 -20.41 3.27 11.53
C GLN A 86 -19.04 2.62 11.37
N PHE A 87 -18.17 2.80 12.37
CA PHE A 87 -16.84 2.21 12.44
C PHE A 87 -16.78 1.26 13.65
N TYR A 88 -16.24 0.07 13.42
CA TYR A 88 -16.08 -0.95 14.46
C TYR A 88 -14.62 -1.34 14.56
N GLU A 89 -13.93 -0.87 15.58
CA GLU A 89 -12.57 -1.27 15.91
C GLU A 89 -12.55 -2.64 16.60
N HIS A 90 -11.40 -3.29 16.61
CA HIS A 90 -11.21 -4.62 17.22
C HIS A 90 -12.17 -5.70 16.71
N SER A 91 -12.81 -5.46 15.57
CA SER A 91 -13.88 -6.28 15.00
C SER A 91 -13.38 -7.04 13.77
N ARG A 92 -12.55 -8.05 14.01
CA ARG A 92 -12.00 -8.89 12.94
C ARG A 92 -13.10 -9.72 12.30
N VAL A 93 -13.16 -9.68 10.97
CA VAL A 93 -14.04 -10.55 10.19
C VAL A 93 -13.44 -11.96 10.15
N ASP A 94 -14.21 -12.95 10.60
CA ASP A 94 -13.77 -14.35 10.69
C ASP A 94 -14.19 -15.15 9.46
N LYS A 95 -15.39 -14.89 8.95
CA LYS A 95 -15.97 -15.64 7.82
C LYS A 95 -16.97 -14.78 7.06
N ILE A 96 -17.01 -14.99 5.74
CA ILE A 96 -18.00 -14.38 4.84
C ILE A 96 -18.67 -15.51 4.07
N ILE A 97 -20.01 -15.49 4.04
CA ILE A 97 -20.83 -16.40 3.26
C ILE A 97 -21.66 -15.56 2.29
N LYS A 98 -21.47 -15.79 0.97
CA LYS A 98 -22.35 -15.20 -0.04
C LYS A 98 -23.64 -16.02 -0.10
N ARG A 99 -24.76 -15.32 0.03
CA ARG A 99 -26.11 -15.85 -0.21
C ARG A 99 -26.60 -15.38 -1.59
N LYS A 100 -27.86 -15.66 -1.92
CA LYS A 100 -28.41 -15.29 -3.25
C LYS A 100 -28.37 -13.79 -3.50
N ASN A 101 -28.82 -12.98 -2.53
CA ASN A 101 -29.00 -11.54 -2.71
C ASN A 101 -28.16 -10.68 -1.74
N ASP A 102 -27.39 -11.27 -0.83
CA ASP A 102 -26.66 -10.57 0.21
C ASP A 102 -25.44 -11.36 0.69
N PHE A 103 -24.75 -10.82 1.68
CA PHE A 103 -23.62 -11.46 2.36
C PHE A 103 -23.91 -11.57 3.85
N LEU A 104 -23.56 -12.71 4.41
CA LEU A 104 -23.54 -12.94 5.85
C LEU A 104 -22.08 -12.90 6.33
N VAL A 105 -21.76 -11.89 7.11
CA VAL A 105 -20.41 -11.64 7.64
C VAL A 105 -20.37 -11.99 9.11
N TYR A 106 -19.43 -12.82 9.52
CA TYR A 106 -19.21 -13.21 10.92
C TYR A 106 -18.06 -12.40 11.52
N VAL A 107 -18.30 -11.82 12.67
CA VAL A 107 -17.34 -10.99 13.40
C VAL A 107 -17.42 -11.37 14.88
N GLN A 108 -16.43 -12.11 15.39
CA GLN A 108 -16.37 -12.48 16.82
C GLN A 108 -17.69 -13.06 17.37
N GLY A 109 -18.32 -13.97 16.64
CA GLY A 109 -19.58 -14.60 17.01
C GLY A 109 -20.85 -13.80 16.64
N HIS A 110 -20.73 -12.54 16.27
CA HIS A 110 -21.83 -11.74 15.75
C HIS A 110 -22.04 -11.94 14.26
N ARG A 111 -23.24 -11.64 13.77
CA ARG A 111 -23.62 -11.77 12.37
C ARG A 111 -24.07 -10.42 11.82
N ILE A 112 -23.50 -10.02 10.70
CA ILE A 112 -23.88 -8.81 9.96
C ILE A 112 -24.39 -9.23 8.60
N ILE A 113 -25.50 -8.68 8.16
CA ILE A 113 -26.04 -8.89 6.81
C ILE A 113 -25.82 -7.60 6.02
N CYS A 114 -25.20 -7.70 4.83
CA CYS A 114 -25.00 -6.56 3.96
C CYS A 114 -25.28 -6.94 2.49
N GLN A 115 -25.75 -5.97 1.72
CA GLN A 115 -26.00 -6.15 0.28
C GLN A 115 -24.70 -6.07 -0.51
N ASP A 116 -23.86 -5.09 -0.18
CA ASP A 116 -22.58 -4.85 -0.84
C ASP A 116 -21.43 -5.10 0.11
N LEU A 117 -20.36 -5.66 -0.43
CA LEU A 117 -19.16 -6.00 0.33
C LEU A 117 -17.91 -5.48 -0.37
N ILE A 118 -17.09 -4.69 0.34
CA ILE A 118 -15.81 -4.19 -0.14
C ILE A 118 -14.69 -4.79 0.71
N HIS A 119 -13.84 -5.60 0.08
CA HIS A 119 -12.63 -6.11 0.70
C HIS A 119 -11.52 -5.08 0.58
N ALA A 120 -11.28 -4.31 1.65
CA ALA A 120 -10.27 -3.27 1.73
C ALA A 120 -9.13 -3.63 2.69
N SER A 121 -8.78 -4.91 2.77
CA SER A 121 -7.68 -5.40 3.60
C SER A 121 -6.33 -5.21 2.89
N ARG A 122 -5.26 -4.93 3.65
CA ARG A 122 -3.92 -4.80 3.10
C ARG A 122 -3.51 -6.05 2.30
N TYR A 123 -3.81 -7.21 2.83
CA TYR A 123 -3.54 -8.52 2.24
C TYR A 123 -4.86 -9.32 2.19
N PRO A 124 -5.16 -10.03 1.09
CA PRO A 124 -6.40 -10.78 0.98
C PRO A 124 -6.43 -11.95 1.96
N PHE A 125 -7.41 -11.99 2.85
CA PHE A 125 -7.66 -13.15 3.70
C PHE A 125 -8.60 -14.17 3.04
N ILE A 126 -9.27 -13.79 1.94
CA ILE A 126 -10.11 -14.67 1.15
C ILE A 126 -9.28 -15.31 0.05
N LYS A 127 -9.44 -16.62 -0.14
CA LYS A 127 -8.71 -17.38 -1.18
C LYS A 127 -9.20 -17.10 -2.60
N LYS A 128 -10.30 -16.38 -2.77
CA LYS A 128 -10.91 -16.07 -4.06
C LYS A 128 -9.96 -15.30 -4.97
N GLY A 129 -9.85 -15.69 -6.24
CA GLY A 129 -8.98 -15.04 -7.22
C GLY A 129 -7.48 -15.26 -7.00
N PHE A 130 -7.11 -16.04 -5.96
CA PHE A 130 -5.72 -16.36 -5.62
C PHE A 130 -4.79 -15.12 -5.52
N TYR A 131 -5.34 -13.95 -5.13
CA TYR A 131 -4.56 -12.72 -5.00
C TYR A 131 -3.43 -12.84 -4.00
N PHE A 132 -3.59 -13.65 -2.93
CA PHE A 132 -2.55 -13.90 -1.94
C PHE A 132 -1.27 -14.52 -2.56
N LEU A 133 -1.36 -15.22 -3.69
CA LEU A 133 -0.21 -15.73 -4.44
C LEU A 133 0.42 -14.68 -5.36
N LYS A 134 -0.29 -13.60 -5.66
CA LYS A 134 0.13 -12.54 -6.58
C LYS A 134 0.76 -11.34 -5.85
N MET A 135 0.98 -11.46 -4.56
CA MET A 135 1.53 -10.41 -3.71
C MET A 135 2.46 -11.00 -2.67
N PHE A 136 3.42 -10.22 -2.22
CA PHE A 136 4.28 -10.59 -1.10
C PHE A 136 4.33 -9.47 -0.06
N GLN A 137 4.76 -9.81 1.15
CA GLN A 137 4.93 -8.86 2.23
C GLN A 137 6.39 -8.38 2.24
N SER A 138 6.59 -7.06 2.17
CA SER A 138 7.88 -6.40 2.35
C SER A 138 7.95 -5.80 3.74
N LEU A 139 9.06 -5.99 4.42
CA LEU A 139 9.34 -5.40 5.72
C LEU A 139 10.34 -4.26 5.52
N GLU A 140 9.94 -3.07 5.94
CA GLU A 140 10.76 -1.86 5.83
C GLU A 140 11.21 -1.41 7.21
N ASN A 141 12.49 -1.13 7.35
CA ASN A 141 13.03 -0.50 8.55
C ASN A 141 12.76 0.99 8.49
N ILE A 142 12.32 1.56 9.61
CA ILE A 142 12.05 2.99 9.72
C ILE A 142 12.87 3.56 10.87
N ASP A 143 13.42 4.72 10.66
CA ASP A 143 14.22 5.45 11.62
C ASP A 143 13.79 6.91 11.67
N LEU A 144 13.89 7.53 12.83
CA LEU A 144 13.64 8.96 13.04
C LEU A 144 14.97 9.66 13.22
N LYS A 145 15.42 10.41 12.20
CA LYS A 145 16.68 11.15 12.25
C LYS A 145 16.43 12.64 12.50
N GLN A 146 17.29 13.23 13.32
CA GLN A 146 17.32 14.67 13.48
C GLN A 146 17.85 15.30 12.20
N ARG A 147 17.01 16.02 11.47
CA ARG A 147 17.34 16.69 10.22
C ARG A 147 16.33 17.77 9.89
N THR A 148 16.81 18.88 9.39
CA THR A 148 16.00 20.00 8.91
C THR A 148 15.97 20.00 7.38
N GLY A 149 14.85 20.39 6.79
CA GLY A 149 14.67 20.52 5.35
C GLY A 149 13.24 20.24 4.90
N ASN A 150 12.88 20.70 3.71
CA ASN A 150 11.53 20.54 3.15
C ASN A 150 11.50 19.60 1.93
N GLN A 151 12.60 18.94 1.62
CA GLN A 151 12.72 18.10 0.43
C GLN A 151 12.48 16.63 0.79
N CYS A 152 11.53 16.00 0.11
CA CYS A 152 11.37 14.55 0.14
C CYS A 152 12.31 13.92 -0.88
N THR A 153 13.00 12.83 -0.53
CA THR A 153 13.85 12.11 -1.47
C THR A 153 13.51 10.63 -1.50
N LEU A 154 13.66 10.01 -2.67
CA LEU A 154 13.43 8.60 -2.90
C LEU A 154 14.52 8.07 -3.84
N SER A 155 15.20 6.99 -3.48
CA SER A 155 16.09 6.31 -4.41
C SER A 155 15.31 5.57 -5.49
N ILE A 156 15.80 5.55 -6.73
CA ILE A 156 15.11 4.91 -7.86
C ILE A 156 14.94 3.38 -7.68
N ASP A 157 15.80 2.76 -6.90
CA ASP A 157 15.74 1.34 -6.55
C ASP A 157 14.91 1.07 -5.28
N LEU A 158 14.29 2.11 -4.73
CA LEU A 158 13.45 2.06 -3.53
C LEU A 158 14.18 1.55 -2.27
N THR A 159 15.50 1.66 -2.22
CA THR A 159 16.31 1.21 -1.08
C THR A 159 16.30 2.21 0.06
N GLU A 160 16.10 3.48 -0.23
CA GLU A 160 16.01 4.53 0.78
C GLU A 160 14.98 5.57 0.40
N SER A 161 14.21 6.05 1.37
CA SER A 161 13.40 7.25 1.22
C SER A 161 13.50 8.13 2.44
N TYR A 162 13.43 9.42 2.20
CA TYR A 162 13.52 10.46 3.21
C TYR A 162 12.28 11.34 3.16
N ARG A 163 11.61 11.50 4.30
CA ARG A 163 10.43 12.34 4.44
C ARG A 163 10.61 13.32 5.58
N PRO A 164 10.66 14.64 5.30
CA PRO A 164 10.86 15.66 6.33
C PRO A 164 9.66 15.75 7.27
N LEU A 165 9.96 15.93 8.55
CA LEU A 165 9.06 16.34 9.62
C LEU A 165 9.56 17.69 10.14
N LYS A 166 8.89 18.28 11.15
CA LYS A 166 9.24 19.63 11.64
C LYS A 166 10.74 19.80 11.94
N ASN A 167 11.29 18.99 12.84
CA ASN A 167 12.72 19.05 13.26
C ASN A 167 13.43 17.70 13.04
N HIS A 168 12.77 16.75 12.40
CA HIS A 168 13.24 15.39 12.17
C HIS A 168 12.91 14.96 10.75
N ALA A 169 13.31 13.79 10.41
CA ALA A 169 12.86 13.10 9.20
C ALA A 169 12.63 11.62 9.45
N LEU A 170 11.61 11.10 8.81
CA LEU A 170 11.44 9.66 8.66
C LEU A 170 12.37 9.17 7.55
N VAL A 171 13.23 8.22 7.87
CA VAL A 171 14.10 7.54 6.92
C VAL A 171 13.64 6.09 6.83
N ILE A 172 13.21 5.69 5.65
CA ILE A 172 12.77 4.31 5.37
C ILE A 172 13.95 3.55 4.77
N ASN A 173 14.11 2.28 5.13
CA ASN A 173 15.25 1.43 4.76
C ASN A 173 16.59 1.90 5.32
N SER A 174 16.58 2.56 6.45
CA SER A 174 17.81 2.89 7.17
C SER A 174 18.45 1.60 7.76
N LYS A 175 19.73 1.69 8.11
CA LYS A 175 20.42 0.60 8.83
C LYS A 175 19.96 0.48 10.29
N SER A 176 19.30 1.48 10.83
CA SER A 176 18.68 1.45 12.15
C SER A 176 17.46 0.55 12.18
N LYS A 177 17.09 0.07 13.35
CA LYS A 177 15.97 -0.84 13.58
C LYS A 177 15.02 -0.29 14.65
N ASP A 178 14.69 1.01 14.56
CA ASP A 178 13.82 1.64 15.57
C ASP A 178 12.41 1.06 15.51
N TRP A 179 11.84 0.92 14.32
CA TRP A 179 10.60 0.19 14.12
C TRP A 179 10.48 -0.34 12.68
N PHE A 180 9.48 -1.18 12.46
CA PHE A 180 9.23 -1.81 11.18
C PHE A 180 7.86 -1.44 10.66
N ALA A 181 7.76 -1.18 9.36
CA ALA A 181 6.51 -1.14 8.63
C ALA A 181 6.43 -2.32 7.66
N GLN A 182 5.26 -2.90 7.54
CA GLN A 182 5.01 -3.98 6.60
C GLN A 182 4.11 -3.48 5.47
N ASP A 183 4.54 -3.71 4.24
CA ASP A 183 3.80 -3.38 3.04
C ASP A 183 3.48 -4.61 2.21
N THR A 184 2.38 -4.56 1.48
CA THR A 184 1.98 -5.59 0.54
C THR A 184 2.31 -5.13 -0.87
N ILE A 185 3.22 -5.87 -1.52
CA ILE A 185 3.75 -5.56 -2.84
C ILE A 185 3.11 -6.48 -3.88
N PRO A 186 2.33 -5.95 -4.81
CA PRO A 186 1.81 -6.71 -5.97
C PRO A 186 2.94 -7.06 -6.93
N LEU A 187 2.95 -8.29 -7.43
CA LEU A 187 3.98 -8.76 -8.36
C LEU A 187 4.01 -7.98 -9.67
N ARG A 188 2.91 -7.39 -10.06
CA ARG A 188 2.80 -6.57 -11.27
C ARG A 188 3.15 -5.08 -11.07
N GLY A 189 3.55 -4.69 -9.85
CA GLY A 189 3.95 -3.30 -9.54
C GLY A 189 2.80 -2.29 -9.43
N ILE A 190 1.55 -2.72 -9.55
CA ILE A 190 0.36 -1.88 -9.37
C ILE A 190 -0.70 -2.62 -8.54
N PRO A 191 -1.53 -1.90 -7.76
CA PRO A 191 -2.56 -2.51 -6.93
C PRO A 191 -3.56 -3.37 -7.71
N TYR A 192 -4.25 -4.25 -6.99
CA TYR A 192 -5.41 -4.96 -7.50
C TYR A 192 -6.68 -4.30 -6.98
N MET A 193 -7.51 -3.81 -7.87
CA MET A 193 -8.79 -3.16 -7.57
C MET A 193 -9.83 -3.62 -8.58
N GLY A 194 -11.06 -3.86 -8.13
CA GLY A 194 -12.10 -4.29 -9.05
C GLY A 194 -13.31 -4.91 -8.37
N ARG A 195 -14.07 -5.66 -9.16
CA ARG A 195 -15.26 -6.38 -8.76
C ARG A 195 -15.07 -7.89 -8.99
N TYR A 196 -15.28 -8.70 -7.95
CA TYR A 196 -15.29 -10.16 -8.09
C TYR A 196 -16.53 -10.68 -8.79
N LYS A 197 -17.66 -10.20 -8.33
CA LYS A 197 -19.01 -10.47 -8.81
C LYS A 197 -19.88 -9.26 -8.48
N GLU A 198 -21.12 -9.28 -8.88
CA GLU A 198 -22.12 -8.30 -8.49
C GLU A 198 -22.13 -8.13 -6.96
N HIS A 199 -22.12 -6.90 -6.50
CA HIS A 199 -22.11 -6.50 -5.09
C HIS A 199 -20.84 -6.90 -4.28
N GLU A 200 -19.78 -7.37 -4.92
CA GLU A 200 -18.56 -7.77 -4.21
C GLU A 200 -17.31 -7.17 -4.84
N TYR A 201 -16.66 -6.25 -4.12
CA TYR A 201 -15.53 -5.46 -4.60
C TYR A 201 -14.27 -5.77 -3.79
N PHE A 202 -13.10 -5.48 -4.36
CA PHE A 202 -11.83 -5.71 -3.70
C PHE A 202 -10.79 -4.64 -4.00
N ILE A 203 -9.92 -4.41 -3.02
CA ILE A 203 -8.81 -3.45 -3.07
C ILE A 203 -7.64 -4.08 -2.30
N TYR A 204 -6.52 -4.39 -2.99
CA TYR A 204 -5.35 -5.02 -2.39
C TYR A 204 -4.04 -4.47 -2.90
N GLY A 205 -3.00 -4.48 -2.05
CA GLY A 205 -1.62 -4.31 -2.47
C GLY A 205 -1.25 -2.89 -2.88
N PHE A 206 -1.32 -1.91 -1.99
CA PHE A 206 -1.04 -0.51 -2.29
C PHE A 206 0.44 -0.15 -2.48
N GLN A 207 1.37 -1.10 -2.30
CA GLN A 207 2.78 -0.96 -2.64
C GLN A 207 3.41 0.36 -2.15
N LYS A 208 3.39 0.62 -0.82
CA LYS A 208 3.93 1.83 -0.18
C LYS A 208 3.22 3.16 -0.55
N TRP A 209 2.31 3.17 -1.54
CA TRP A 209 1.55 4.33 -1.99
C TRP A 209 0.12 4.36 -1.45
N GLY A 210 -0.04 4.01 -0.15
CA GLY A 210 -1.34 3.83 0.48
C GLY A 210 -2.29 5.02 0.30
N MET A 211 -1.83 6.24 0.53
CA MET A 211 -2.68 7.44 0.46
C MET A 211 -3.17 7.73 -0.96
N THR A 212 -2.28 7.69 -1.94
CA THR A 212 -2.64 7.94 -3.35
C THR A 212 -3.50 6.82 -3.92
N ASN A 213 -3.13 5.56 -3.63
CA ASN A 213 -3.86 4.42 -4.16
C ASN A 213 -5.23 4.24 -3.49
N SER A 214 -5.41 4.60 -2.21
CA SER A 214 -6.73 4.56 -1.56
C SER A 214 -7.69 5.60 -2.16
N PHE A 215 -7.20 6.79 -2.48
CA PHE A 215 -8.00 7.80 -3.16
C PHE A 215 -8.42 7.33 -4.56
N LEU A 216 -7.51 6.76 -5.34
CA LEU A 216 -7.82 6.19 -6.65
C LEU A 216 -8.80 5.01 -6.54
N ALA A 217 -8.58 4.12 -5.58
CA ALA A 217 -9.45 2.99 -5.31
C ALA A 217 -10.88 3.43 -4.99
N SER A 218 -11.05 4.49 -4.19
CA SER A 218 -12.37 5.01 -3.86
C SER A 218 -13.15 5.46 -5.10
N LYS A 219 -12.47 6.07 -6.08
CA LYS A 219 -13.09 6.47 -7.35
C LYS A 219 -13.47 5.26 -8.20
N ILE A 220 -12.54 4.30 -8.35
CA ILE A 220 -12.78 3.08 -9.14
C ILE A 220 -13.95 2.28 -8.54
N ILE A 221 -13.97 2.08 -7.23
CA ILE A 221 -15.07 1.34 -6.57
C ILE A 221 -16.39 2.09 -6.69
N LYS A 222 -16.38 3.42 -6.55
CA LYS A 222 -17.57 4.24 -6.76
C LYS A 222 -18.13 4.07 -8.17
N ASP A 223 -17.28 4.15 -9.19
CA ASP A 223 -17.71 4.00 -10.58
C ASP A 223 -18.26 2.60 -10.85
N LEU A 224 -17.59 1.56 -10.34
CA LEU A 224 -18.08 0.18 -10.41
C LEU A 224 -19.43 -0.01 -9.70
N TYR A 225 -19.63 0.62 -8.55
CA TYR A 225 -20.88 0.56 -7.79
C TYR A 225 -22.03 1.23 -8.53
N LEU A 226 -21.75 2.37 -9.17
CA LEU A 226 -22.73 3.13 -9.96
C LEU A 226 -22.91 2.59 -11.40
N ASN A 227 -22.17 1.54 -11.77
CA ASN A 227 -22.06 1.02 -13.14
C ASN A 227 -21.65 2.08 -14.17
N ASN A 228 -20.80 3.01 -13.77
CA ASN A 228 -20.17 3.98 -14.65
C ASN A 228 -18.94 3.38 -15.32
N ASP A 229 -18.63 3.84 -16.53
CA ASP A 229 -17.37 3.52 -17.19
C ASP A 229 -16.19 4.15 -16.47
N ASN A 230 -15.10 3.37 -16.34
CA ASN A 230 -13.85 3.85 -15.78
C ASN A 230 -12.67 3.40 -16.64
N ALA A 231 -11.99 4.36 -17.26
CA ALA A 231 -10.89 4.11 -18.20
C ALA A 231 -9.70 3.34 -17.56
N TYR A 232 -9.54 3.45 -16.25
CA TYR A 232 -8.44 2.79 -15.53
C TYR A 232 -8.78 1.38 -15.04
N LEU A 233 -10.03 0.95 -15.14
CA LEU A 233 -10.46 -0.33 -14.58
C LEU A 233 -9.69 -1.51 -15.16
N SER A 234 -9.43 -1.52 -16.48
CA SER A 234 -8.68 -2.58 -17.16
C SER A 234 -7.26 -2.72 -16.61
N LEU A 235 -6.62 -1.62 -16.22
CA LEU A 235 -5.28 -1.60 -15.63
C LEU A 235 -5.26 -2.24 -14.23
N PHE A 236 -6.31 -2.00 -13.43
CA PHE A 236 -6.37 -2.45 -12.03
C PHE A 236 -7.15 -3.75 -11.83
N SER A 237 -7.83 -4.26 -12.86
CA SER A 237 -8.57 -5.52 -12.78
C SER A 237 -7.63 -6.73 -12.74
N CYS A 238 -8.17 -7.86 -12.27
CA CYS A 238 -7.42 -9.13 -12.21
C CYS A 238 -7.09 -9.72 -13.58
N HIS A 239 -7.72 -9.26 -14.63
CA HIS A 239 -7.56 -9.77 -16.00
C HIS A 239 -6.33 -9.21 -16.72
N TYR A 240 -5.66 -8.21 -16.14
CA TYR A 240 -4.42 -7.70 -16.71
C TYR A 240 -3.24 -8.63 -16.36
N TYR A 241 -2.71 -9.31 -17.36
CA TYR A 241 -1.51 -10.16 -17.25
C TYR A 241 -0.43 -9.63 -18.19
N SER A 242 0.75 -9.37 -17.63
CA SER A 242 1.95 -9.09 -18.42
C SER A 242 2.86 -10.32 -18.41
N LEU A 243 3.29 -10.79 -19.57
CA LEU A 243 4.21 -11.92 -19.72
C LEU A 243 5.56 -11.67 -19.01
N SER A 244 6.00 -10.40 -18.90
CA SER A 244 7.22 -10.03 -18.19
C SER A 244 7.18 -10.35 -16.69
N TYR A 245 6.00 -10.37 -16.08
CA TYR A 245 5.83 -10.68 -14.65
C TYR A 245 5.76 -12.18 -14.35
N SER A 246 5.53 -13.04 -15.34
CA SER A 246 5.41 -14.48 -15.11
C SER A 246 6.70 -15.09 -14.54
N LYS A 247 7.87 -14.65 -15.02
CA LYS A 247 9.18 -15.10 -14.51
C LYS A 247 9.42 -14.61 -13.07
N ILE A 248 9.07 -13.35 -12.77
CA ILE A 248 9.19 -12.78 -11.42
C ILE A 248 8.24 -13.51 -10.47
N TYR A 249 7.02 -13.74 -10.90
CA TYR A 249 6.01 -14.48 -10.16
C TYR A 249 6.48 -15.90 -9.81
N LEU A 250 6.97 -16.65 -10.78
CA LEU A 250 7.45 -18.02 -10.56
C LEU A 250 8.63 -18.05 -9.60
N LYS A 251 9.61 -17.16 -9.78
CA LYS A 251 10.78 -17.04 -8.89
C LYS A 251 10.35 -16.74 -7.45
N GLN A 252 9.40 -15.84 -7.24
CA GLN A 252 8.94 -15.47 -5.91
C GLN A 252 8.07 -16.56 -5.29
N MET A 253 7.22 -17.23 -6.07
CA MET A 253 6.45 -18.38 -5.61
C MET A 253 7.39 -19.50 -5.12
N LEU A 254 8.42 -19.83 -5.88
CA LEU A 254 9.42 -20.83 -5.49
C LEU A 254 10.19 -20.38 -4.23
N HIS A 255 10.53 -19.11 -4.13
CA HIS A 255 11.18 -18.55 -2.94
C HIS A 255 10.27 -18.66 -1.69
N HIS A 256 8.98 -18.36 -1.80
CA HIS A 256 8.04 -18.50 -0.70
C HIS A 256 7.81 -19.97 -0.30
N LEU A 257 7.75 -20.87 -1.26
CA LEU A 257 7.69 -22.30 -0.99
C LEU A 257 8.96 -22.79 -0.27
N TYR A 258 10.12 -22.37 -0.75
CA TYR A 258 11.40 -22.67 -0.12
C TYR A 258 11.48 -22.11 1.31
N LEU A 259 11.14 -20.84 1.53
CA LEU A 259 11.13 -20.23 2.86
C LEU A 259 10.11 -20.91 3.78
N GLY A 260 8.95 -21.27 3.27
CA GLY A 260 7.94 -22.02 4.01
C GLY A 260 8.47 -23.38 4.43
N TYR A 261 9.11 -24.10 3.50
CA TYR A 261 9.73 -25.40 3.78
C TYR A 261 10.86 -25.29 4.80
N VAL A 262 11.79 -24.37 4.62
CA VAL A 262 12.93 -24.16 5.53
C VAL A 262 12.46 -23.76 6.93
N LYS A 263 11.54 -22.79 7.03
CA LYS A 263 10.99 -22.37 8.33
C LYS A 263 10.21 -23.49 9.01
N PHE A 264 9.48 -24.30 8.24
CA PHE A 264 8.74 -25.43 8.76
C PHE A 264 9.66 -26.51 9.37
N HIS A 265 10.82 -26.80 8.74
CA HIS A 265 11.71 -27.87 9.15
C HIS A 265 12.78 -27.46 10.18
N PHE A 266 13.20 -26.20 10.17
CA PHE A 266 14.36 -25.72 10.93
C PHE A 266 14.04 -24.77 12.09
N HIS A 267 12.78 -24.37 12.31
CA HIS A 267 12.43 -23.51 13.45
C HIS A 267 11.77 -24.30 14.56
N THR A 268 12.61 -24.79 15.49
CA THR A 268 12.19 -25.18 16.84
C THR A 268 11.96 -23.96 17.70
N LYS A 269 10.96 -24.05 18.59
CA LYS A 269 10.51 -23.09 19.61
C LYS A 269 11.48 -21.93 19.89
N LYS A 270 11.23 -20.76 19.34
CA LYS A 270 11.73 -19.51 19.89
C LYS A 270 10.63 -18.89 20.76
N ASN A 271 10.97 -18.49 21.98
CA ASN A 271 10.08 -17.69 22.82
C ASN A 271 9.84 -16.35 22.10
N LEU A 272 8.63 -16.16 21.62
CA LEU A 272 8.20 -14.90 21.00
C LEU A 272 8.00 -13.87 22.11
N GLN A 273 8.60 -12.71 21.96
CA GLN A 273 8.33 -11.56 22.81
C GLN A 273 7.01 -10.88 22.37
N ARG A 274 6.41 -10.12 23.29
CA ARG A 274 5.18 -9.38 23.01
C ARG A 274 5.37 -8.44 21.80
N GLY A 275 4.53 -8.58 20.78
CA GLY A 275 4.65 -7.83 19.52
C GLY A 275 5.46 -8.51 18.41
N GLN A 276 6.05 -9.67 18.67
CA GLN A 276 6.72 -10.48 17.65
C GLN A 276 5.76 -11.51 17.06
N GLY A 277 5.75 -11.61 15.74
CA GLY A 277 5.06 -12.66 15.00
C GLY A 277 6.01 -13.81 14.66
N GLY A 278 5.52 -15.04 14.64
CA GLY A 278 6.32 -16.19 14.22
C GLY A 278 5.46 -17.43 14.01
N LEU A 279 5.96 -18.35 13.20
CA LEU A 279 5.31 -19.63 13.00
C LEU A 279 5.68 -20.57 14.15
N MET A 280 4.70 -21.12 14.85
CA MET A 280 4.88 -22.03 15.97
C MET A 280 4.16 -23.34 15.69
N LYS A 281 4.81 -24.47 15.91
CA LYS A 281 4.22 -25.80 15.81
C LYS A 281 3.82 -26.28 17.21
N ILE A 282 2.53 -26.43 17.44
CA ILE A 282 1.98 -26.99 18.70
C ILE A 282 1.14 -28.21 18.32
N ASN A 283 1.43 -29.36 18.93
CA ASN A 283 0.70 -30.63 18.71
C ASN A 283 0.50 -30.94 17.21
N HIS A 284 1.59 -30.90 16.43
CA HIS A 284 1.61 -31.13 14.98
C HIS A 284 0.80 -30.12 14.12
N LYS A 285 0.19 -29.09 14.72
CA LYS A 285 -0.48 -28.01 13.99
C LYS A 285 0.39 -26.77 13.96
N LEU A 286 0.31 -26.02 12.85
CA LEU A 286 1.04 -24.77 12.63
C LEU A 286 0.15 -23.59 13.06
N TYR A 287 0.71 -22.70 13.89
CA TYR A 287 0.09 -21.44 14.32
C TYR A 287 1.01 -20.28 13.90
N ALA A 288 0.39 -19.16 13.45
CA ALA A 288 1.07 -17.92 13.06
C ALA A 288 0.71 -16.81 14.05
#